data_6b4a45f32af24609805ab3733c02156c
#
_entry.id   6b4a45f32af24609805ab3733c02156c
#
_cell.length_a   1.000
_cell.length_b   1.000
_cell.length_c   1.000
_cell.angle_alpha   90.00
_cell.angle_beta   90.00
_cell.angle_gamma   90.00
#
_symmetry.space_group_name_H-M   'P 1'
#
loop_
_entity.id
_entity.type
_entity.pdbx_description
1 polymer ?
#
loop_
_entity_poly.entity_id
_entity_poly.type
_entity_poly.pdbx_seq_one_letter_code
_entity_poly.pdbx_strand_id
1 'polypeptide(L)'
;ILKRLDKNKGILIGIDRDEEALQAAKQNLSEYENVKYVHGNHDNIKEILESLKINKVDGILLDLGVSSYQLDERNRGFSYLGSNELDMRMDKSQRLTAMEVVNNYKEEHLANIIYEYGEERFSRNIARNICIERRKKKIETTDELVKIIEKSIPRLNPKEGHPAKR
;
A
#
# COMPACT_ATOMS: atom_id res chain seq x y z
N ILE A 1 -13.66 -10.40 16.45
CA ILE A 1 -15.03 -10.45 15.88
C ILE A 1 -15.55 -11.88 15.97
N LEU A 2 -14.96 -12.88 15.30
CA LEU A 2 -15.43 -14.26 15.19
C LEU A 2 -15.79 -14.91 16.51
N LYS A 3 -14.98 -14.72 17.57
CA LYS A 3 -15.27 -15.25 18.92
C LYS A 3 -16.58 -14.71 19.53
N ARG A 4 -17.14 -13.65 18.99
CA ARG A 4 -18.38 -13.00 19.46
C ARG A 4 -19.55 -13.15 18.49
N LEU A 5 -19.30 -13.69 17.29
CA LEU A 5 -20.39 -14.01 16.36
C LEU A 5 -21.07 -15.31 16.74
N ASP A 6 -22.39 -15.37 16.52
CA ASP A 6 -23.14 -16.63 16.56
C ASP A 6 -22.59 -17.54 15.46
N LYS A 7 -22.08 -18.71 15.85
CA LYS A 7 -21.46 -19.66 14.92
C LYS A 7 -22.40 -20.16 13.82
N ASN A 8 -23.70 -20.16 14.08
CA ASN A 8 -24.71 -20.69 13.14
C ASN A 8 -25.37 -19.63 12.26
N LYS A 9 -25.26 -18.35 12.64
CA LYS A 9 -25.98 -17.24 11.98
C LYS A 9 -25.07 -16.12 11.51
N GLY A 10 -23.94 -15.91 12.19
CA GLY A 10 -23.04 -14.83 11.88
C GLY A 10 -21.97 -15.24 10.86
N ILE A 11 -21.73 -14.41 9.86
CA ILE A 11 -20.69 -14.60 8.84
C ILE A 11 -19.73 -13.43 8.91
N LEU A 12 -18.42 -13.70 8.89
CA LEU A 12 -17.40 -12.69 8.66
C LEU A 12 -16.98 -12.74 7.20
N ILE A 13 -16.90 -11.56 6.56
CA ILE A 13 -16.36 -11.42 5.20
C ILE A 13 -15.08 -10.60 5.34
N GLY A 14 -13.94 -11.20 5.04
CA GLY A 14 -12.64 -10.55 4.94
C GLY A 14 -12.35 -10.19 3.49
N ILE A 15 -12.15 -8.89 3.21
CA ILE A 15 -11.80 -8.40 1.89
C ILE A 15 -10.40 -7.80 1.98
N ASP A 16 -9.49 -8.24 1.14
CA ASP A 16 -8.16 -7.66 1.03
C ASP A 16 -7.69 -7.66 -0.43
N ARG A 17 -6.88 -6.67 -0.78
CA ARG A 17 -6.22 -6.56 -2.09
C ARG A 17 -4.95 -7.42 -2.16
N ASP A 18 -4.39 -7.78 -1.01
CA ASP A 18 -3.19 -8.58 -0.90
C ASP A 18 -3.55 -10.05 -0.72
N GLU A 19 -3.27 -10.85 -1.74
CA GLU A 19 -3.54 -12.28 -1.70
C GLU A 19 -2.73 -12.99 -0.61
N GLU A 20 -1.51 -12.53 -0.31
CA GLU A 20 -0.67 -13.10 0.76
C GLU A 20 -1.33 -12.87 2.12
N ALA A 21 -1.93 -11.67 2.34
CA ALA A 21 -2.71 -11.39 3.55
C ALA A 21 -3.93 -12.31 3.69
N LEU A 22 -4.64 -12.56 2.58
CA LEU A 22 -5.78 -13.50 2.57
C LEU A 22 -5.35 -14.94 2.86
N GLN A 23 -4.21 -15.39 2.36
CA GLN A 23 -3.66 -16.71 2.65
C GLN A 23 -3.30 -16.84 4.13
N ALA A 24 -2.63 -15.82 4.70
CA ALA A 24 -2.33 -15.79 6.14
C ALA A 24 -3.63 -15.79 6.98
N ALA A 25 -4.63 -15.02 6.58
CA ALA A 25 -5.93 -15.01 7.25
C ALA A 25 -6.61 -16.38 7.22
N LYS A 26 -6.59 -17.09 6.07
CA LYS A 26 -7.14 -18.45 5.93
C LYS A 26 -6.46 -19.45 6.87
N GLN A 27 -5.14 -19.35 7.02
CA GLN A 27 -4.39 -20.19 7.93
C GLN A 27 -4.71 -19.89 9.39
N ASN A 28 -4.67 -18.60 9.76
CA ASN A 28 -4.88 -18.16 11.14
C ASN A 28 -6.32 -18.37 11.65
N LEU A 29 -7.29 -18.41 10.75
CA LEU A 29 -8.71 -18.55 11.06
C LEU A 29 -9.28 -19.88 10.60
N SER A 30 -8.43 -20.89 10.37
CA SER A 30 -8.83 -22.22 9.85
C SER A 30 -9.82 -22.96 10.74
N GLU A 31 -9.88 -22.64 12.02
CA GLU A 31 -10.85 -23.20 12.99
C GLU A 31 -12.29 -22.68 12.82
N TYR A 32 -12.49 -21.62 12.00
CA TYR A 32 -13.79 -20.97 11.81
C TYR A 32 -14.35 -21.28 10.43
N GLU A 33 -15.51 -21.94 10.36
CA GLU A 33 -16.20 -22.26 9.11
C GLU A 33 -17.04 -21.08 8.56
N ASN A 34 -17.35 -20.10 9.43
CA ASN A 34 -18.21 -18.96 9.11
C ASN A 34 -17.43 -17.71 8.64
N VAL A 35 -16.34 -17.94 7.90
CA VAL A 35 -15.52 -16.86 7.30
C VAL A 35 -15.53 -17.01 5.79
N LYS A 36 -15.75 -15.92 5.08
CA LYS A 36 -15.54 -15.80 3.63
C LYS A 36 -14.37 -14.86 3.35
N TYR A 37 -13.48 -15.27 2.46
CA TYR A 37 -12.33 -14.48 2.05
C TYR A 37 -12.51 -14.06 0.60
N VAL A 38 -12.38 -12.77 0.33
CA VAL A 38 -12.55 -12.19 -1.00
C VAL A 38 -11.32 -11.38 -1.37
N HIS A 39 -10.65 -11.77 -2.44
CA HIS A 39 -9.61 -10.96 -3.04
C HIS A 39 -10.26 -9.82 -3.81
N GLY A 40 -10.06 -8.59 -3.38
CA GLY A 40 -10.66 -7.42 -4.00
C GLY A 40 -10.37 -6.11 -3.28
N ASN A 41 -10.79 -5.02 -3.91
CA ASN A 41 -10.72 -3.70 -3.32
C ASN A 41 -12.00 -3.39 -2.55
N HIS A 42 -11.88 -2.73 -1.40
CA HIS A 42 -13.03 -2.25 -0.61
C HIS A 42 -13.93 -1.26 -1.40
N ASP A 43 -13.41 -0.60 -2.43
CA ASP A 43 -14.20 0.26 -3.32
C ASP A 43 -15.33 -0.52 -4.01
N ASN A 44 -15.13 -1.83 -4.22
CA ASN A 44 -16.08 -2.71 -4.90
C ASN A 44 -16.94 -3.52 -3.90
N ILE A 45 -17.08 -3.02 -2.65
CA ILE A 45 -17.78 -3.77 -1.59
C ILE A 45 -19.22 -4.14 -1.99
N LYS A 46 -19.88 -3.28 -2.74
CA LYS A 46 -21.27 -3.52 -3.21
C LYS A 46 -21.33 -4.71 -4.14
N GLU A 47 -20.51 -4.72 -5.17
CA GLU A 47 -20.41 -5.80 -6.16
C GLU A 47 -19.97 -7.12 -5.51
N ILE A 48 -19.06 -7.04 -4.54
CA ILE A 48 -18.60 -8.19 -3.75
C ILE A 48 -19.80 -8.78 -2.97
N LEU A 49 -20.56 -7.98 -2.25
CA LEU A 49 -21.72 -8.44 -1.49
C LEU A 49 -22.81 -9.01 -2.39
N GLU A 50 -23.07 -8.36 -3.52
CA GLU A 50 -24.01 -8.85 -4.53
C GLU A 50 -23.61 -10.24 -5.06
N SER A 51 -22.33 -10.44 -5.39
CA SER A 51 -21.79 -11.74 -5.83
C SER A 51 -21.95 -12.84 -4.79
N LEU A 52 -21.89 -12.49 -3.52
CA LEU A 52 -22.11 -13.38 -2.38
C LEU A 52 -23.58 -13.56 -2.03
N LYS A 53 -24.51 -12.89 -2.74
CA LYS A 53 -25.97 -12.87 -2.48
C LYS A 53 -26.31 -12.31 -1.09
N ILE A 54 -25.55 -11.32 -0.64
CA ILE A 54 -25.74 -10.64 0.64
C ILE A 54 -26.25 -9.23 0.38
N ASN A 55 -27.48 -8.95 0.82
CA ASN A 55 -28.13 -7.67 0.59
C ASN A 55 -27.85 -6.63 1.68
N LYS A 56 -27.53 -7.07 2.89
CA LYS A 56 -27.29 -6.21 4.05
C LYS A 56 -26.24 -6.80 4.95
N VAL A 57 -25.49 -5.94 5.62
CA VAL A 57 -24.52 -6.29 6.67
C VAL A 57 -24.86 -5.52 7.94
N ASP A 58 -24.57 -6.11 9.09
CA ASP A 58 -24.83 -5.51 10.41
C ASP A 58 -23.74 -4.51 10.80
N GLY A 59 -22.55 -4.64 10.22
CA GLY A 59 -21.43 -3.74 10.49
C GLY A 59 -20.32 -3.89 9.48
N ILE A 60 -19.53 -2.82 9.32
CA ILE A 60 -18.34 -2.75 8.50
C ILE A 60 -17.19 -2.23 9.37
N LEU A 61 -16.06 -2.92 9.33
CA LEU A 61 -14.81 -2.47 9.93
C LEU A 61 -13.80 -2.25 8.81
N LEU A 62 -13.24 -1.04 8.75
CA LEU A 62 -12.19 -0.68 7.81
C LEU A 62 -10.88 -0.48 8.58
N ASP A 63 -9.86 -1.27 8.23
CA ASP A 63 -8.49 -1.13 8.72
C ASP A 63 -7.60 -0.87 7.50
N LEU A 64 -7.51 0.42 7.14
CA LEU A 64 -6.89 0.87 5.90
C LEU A 64 -5.42 1.22 6.11
N GLY A 65 -4.61 0.93 5.12
CA GLY A 65 -3.19 1.23 5.11
C GLY A 65 -2.33 0.01 4.84
N VAL A 66 -1.02 0.14 5.06
CA VAL A 66 -0.05 -0.95 4.89
C VAL A 66 0.03 -1.80 6.16
N SER A 67 0.14 -3.12 6.00
CA SER A 67 0.35 -4.05 7.11
C SER A 67 1.81 -4.05 7.57
N SER A 68 2.05 -4.45 8.83
CA SER A 68 3.42 -4.66 9.33
C SER A 68 4.16 -5.68 8.47
N TYR A 69 3.49 -6.74 8.02
CA TYR A 69 4.08 -7.73 7.12
C TYR A 69 4.60 -7.11 5.82
N GLN A 70 3.81 -6.23 5.18
CA GLN A 70 4.23 -5.54 3.95
C GLN A 70 5.44 -4.62 4.17
N LEU A 71 5.58 -4.02 5.36
CA LEU A 71 6.74 -3.20 5.72
C LEU A 71 7.97 -4.05 6.03
N ASP A 72 7.80 -5.22 6.64
CA ASP A 72 8.89 -6.12 7.04
C ASP A 72 9.42 -6.93 5.85
N GLU A 73 8.53 -7.29 4.90
CA GLU A 73 8.89 -7.98 3.66
C GLU A 73 9.56 -7.03 2.67
N ARG A 74 10.89 -7.04 2.68
CA ARG A 74 11.73 -6.11 1.92
C ARG A 74 11.45 -6.11 0.42
N ASN A 75 11.21 -7.28 -0.17
CA ASN A 75 10.92 -7.46 -1.60
C ASN A 75 9.57 -6.86 -2.04
N ARG A 76 8.75 -6.35 -1.10
CA ARG A 76 7.50 -5.65 -1.40
C ARG A 76 7.72 -4.15 -1.71
N GLY A 77 8.88 -3.58 -1.38
CA GLY A 77 9.23 -2.19 -1.67
C GLY A 77 8.53 -1.12 -0.84
N PHE A 78 7.82 -1.48 0.23
CA PHE A 78 7.15 -0.51 1.11
C PHE A 78 8.10 0.12 2.13
N SER A 79 9.22 -0.52 2.43
CA SER A 79 10.19 -0.01 3.41
C SER A 79 11.20 0.93 2.76
N TYR A 80 11.44 2.06 3.40
CA TYR A 80 12.54 2.96 3.04
C TYR A 80 13.90 2.48 3.57
N LEU A 81 13.94 1.38 4.32
CA LEU A 81 15.15 0.78 4.85
C LEU A 81 15.71 -0.28 3.88
N GLY A 82 16.95 -0.11 3.50
CA GLY A 82 17.64 -1.03 2.61
C GLY A 82 17.39 -0.77 1.12
N SER A 83 17.99 -1.60 0.27
CA SER A 83 17.91 -1.50 -1.19
C SER A 83 17.03 -2.65 -1.70
N ASN A 84 15.81 -2.33 -2.06
CA ASN A 84 14.81 -3.29 -2.53
C ASN A 84 14.20 -2.79 -3.82
N GLU A 85 13.60 -3.69 -4.61
CA GLU A 85 12.86 -3.31 -5.80
C GLU A 85 11.75 -2.30 -5.47
N LEU A 86 11.61 -1.28 -6.31
CA LEU A 86 10.62 -0.22 -6.12
C LEU A 86 9.25 -0.67 -6.67
N ASP A 87 8.65 -1.66 -6.00
CA ASP A 87 7.36 -2.26 -6.37
C ASP A 87 6.17 -1.51 -5.76
N MET A 88 5.95 -1.64 -4.46
CA MET A 88 4.87 -1.04 -3.66
C MET A 88 3.45 -1.46 -4.06
N ARG A 89 3.26 -2.52 -4.82
CA ARG A 89 1.92 -3.05 -5.11
C ARG A 89 1.38 -3.84 -3.93
N MET A 90 0.22 -3.49 -3.43
CA MET A 90 -0.52 -4.36 -2.50
C MET A 90 -1.04 -5.59 -3.23
N ASP A 91 -1.61 -5.40 -4.41
CA ASP A 91 -2.07 -6.46 -5.30
C ASP A 91 -1.04 -6.67 -6.42
N LYS A 92 -0.28 -7.76 -6.33
CA LYS A 92 0.77 -8.11 -7.31
C LYS A 92 0.23 -8.44 -8.71
N SER A 93 -1.08 -8.67 -8.88
CA SER A 93 -1.71 -8.85 -10.18
C SER A 93 -1.83 -7.55 -10.98
N GLN A 94 -1.76 -6.40 -10.32
CA GLN A 94 -1.78 -5.09 -10.96
C GLN A 94 -0.45 -4.82 -11.68
N ARG A 95 -0.52 -4.07 -12.79
CA ARG A 95 0.68 -3.75 -13.59
C ARG A 95 1.47 -2.57 -13.04
N LEU A 96 0.78 -1.58 -12.48
CA LEU A 96 1.39 -0.32 -12.06
C LEU A 96 2.22 -0.50 -10.79
N THR A 97 3.53 -0.34 -10.91
CA THR A 97 4.50 -0.34 -9.80
C THR A 97 4.93 1.08 -9.45
N ALA A 98 5.50 1.26 -8.26
CA ALA A 98 6.14 2.53 -7.88
C ALA A 98 7.30 2.88 -8.84
N MET A 99 8.03 1.89 -9.33
CA MET A 99 9.09 2.06 -10.34
C MET A 99 8.53 2.71 -11.61
N GLU A 100 7.38 2.25 -12.11
CA GLU A 100 6.74 2.85 -13.29
C GLU A 100 6.29 4.28 -13.03
N VAL A 101 5.68 4.55 -11.88
CA VAL A 101 5.26 5.90 -11.48
C VAL A 101 6.45 6.85 -11.45
N VAL A 102 7.52 6.48 -10.74
CA VAL A 102 8.72 7.31 -10.56
C VAL A 102 9.42 7.58 -11.90
N ASN A 103 9.52 6.58 -12.78
CA ASN A 103 10.27 6.74 -14.03
C ASN A 103 9.46 7.34 -15.19
N ASN A 104 8.13 7.18 -15.20
CA ASN A 104 7.33 7.52 -16.38
C ASN A 104 6.37 8.70 -16.19
N TYR A 105 5.97 9.03 -14.94
CA TYR A 105 5.03 10.11 -14.72
C TYR A 105 5.66 11.49 -14.98
N LYS A 106 4.85 12.46 -15.40
CA LYS A 106 5.28 13.85 -15.56
C LYS A 106 5.63 14.45 -14.20
N GLU A 107 6.58 15.40 -14.18
CA GLU A 107 7.03 16.08 -12.96
C GLU A 107 5.87 16.64 -12.14
N GLU A 108 4.91 17.30 -12.80
CA GLU A 108 3.73 17.86 -12.15
C GLU A 108 2.87 16.80 -11.47
N HIS A 109 2.65 15.64 -12.13
CA HIS A 109 1.87 14.54 -11.54
C HIS A 109 2.60 13.92 -10.35
N LEU A 110 3.92 13.74 -10.42
CA LEU A 110 4.72 13.28 -9.29
C LEU A 110 4.62 14.25 -8.11
N ALA A 111 4.73 15.55 -8.38
CA ALA A 111 4.62 16.58 -7.34
C ALA A 111 3.25 16.54 -6.66
N ASN A 112 2.18 16.37 -7.43
CA ASN A 112 0.82 16.28 -6.89
C ASN A 112 0.62 15.03 -6.02
N ILE A 113 1.06 13.85 -6.49
CA ILE A 113 0.97 12.60 -5.74
C ILE A 113 1.71 12.72 -4.39
N ILE A 114 2.95 13.24 -4.43
CA ILE A 114 3.78 13.42 -3.22
C ILE A 114 3.16 14.45 -2.27
N TYR A 115 2.51 15.48 -2.81
CA TYR A 115 1.84 16.50 -2.00
C TYR A 115 0.54 16.00 -1.39
N GLU A 116 -0.35 15.44 -2.20
CA GLU A 116 -1.71 15.06 -1.79
C GLU A 116 -1.73 13.82 -0.88
N TYR A 117 -0.93 12.82 -1.20
CA TYR A 117 -0.91 11.55 -0.46
C TYR A 117 0.23 11.44 0.55
N GLY A 118 1.35 12.10 0.29
CA GLY A 118 2.50 12.13 1.19
C GLY A 118 2.50 13.33 2.14
N GLU A 119 1.59 14.30 1.94
CA GLU A 119 1.54 15.57 2.71
C GLU A 119 2.91 16.28 2.76
N GLU A 120 3.72 16.10 1.70
CA GLU A 120 5.09 16.57 1.68
C GLU A 120 5.20 17.95 0.99
N ARG A 121 5.53 18.96 1.77
CA ARG A 121 5.65 20.36 1.30
C ARG A 121 6.75 20.57 0.25
N PHE A 122 7.78 19.75 0.24
CA PHE A 122 8.88 19.80 -0.74
C PHE A 122 8.61 18.97 -2.00
N SER A 123 7.37 18.52 -2.20
CA SER A 123 6.95 17.65 -3.29
C SER A 123 7.44 18.07 -4.67
N ARG A 124 7.39 19.38 -4.99
CA ARG A 124 7.88 19.93 -6.27
C ARG A 124 9.38 19.75 -6.44
N ASN A 125 10.16 19.97 -5.38
CA ASN A 125 11.61 19.78 -5.41
C ASN A 125 11.99 18.31 -5.55
N ILE A 126 11.29 17.43 -4.83
CA ILE A 126 11.45 15.98 -4.94
C ILE A 126 11.13 15.52 -6.36
N ALA A 127 9.97 15.89 -6.91
CA ALA A 127 9.57 15.51 -8.26
C ALA A 127 10.55 16.00 -9.33
N ARG A 128 11.06 17.22 -9.21
CA ARG A 128 12.10 17.76 -10.09
C ARG A 128 13.36 16.92 -10.03
N ASN A 129 13.85 16.61 -8.84
CA ASN A 129 15.09 15.82 -8.67
C ASN A 129 14.92 14.38 -9.16
N ILE A 130 13.74 13.75 -8.94
CA ILE A 130 13.40 12.47 -9.57
C ILE A 130 13.53 12.57 -11.09
N CYS A 131 12.94 13.60 -11.70
CA CYS A 131 12.99 13.79 -13.15
C CYS A 131 14.40 14.06 -13.69
N ILE A 132 15.26 14.68 -12.90
CA ILE A 132 16.67 14.88 -13.25
C ILE A 132 17.45 13.57 -13.17
N GLU A 133 17.33 12.83 -12.06
CA GLU A 133 18.11 11.62 -11.82
C GLU A 133 17.69 10.47 -12.76
N ARG A 134 16.38 10.28 -13.02
CA ARG A 134 15.90 9.23 -13.94
C ARG A 134 16.37 9.41 -15.39
N ARG A 135 16.75 10.63 -15.83
CA ARG A 135 17.35 10.88 -17.15
C ARG A 135 18.78 10.35 -17.25
N LYS A 136 19.49 10.23 -16.13
CA LYS A 136 20.86 9.71 -16.06
C LYS A 136 20.83 8.19 -15.96
N LYS A 137 19.99 7.66 -15.11
CA LYS A 137 19.81 6.24 -14.83
C LYS A 137 18.40 5.99 -14.34
N LYS A 138 17.76 4.91 -14.81
CA LYS A 138 16.47 4.45 -14.30
C LYS A 138 16.55 4.23 -12.78
N ILE A 139 15.56 4.71 -12.04
CA ILE A 139 15.45 4.53 -10.60
C ILE A 139 14.73 3.19 -10.36
N GLU A 140 15.43 2.20 -9.81
CA GLU A 140 14.95 0.84 -9.71
C GLU A 140 14.74 0.38 -8.28
N THR A 141 15.42 1.03 -7.33
CA THR A 141 15.43 0.58 -5.94
C THR A 141 14.96 1.66 -4.96
N THR A 142 14.48 1.20 -3.81
CA THR A 142 13.99 2.08 -2.74
C THR A 142 15.09 3.01 -2.22
N ASP A 143 16.33 2.54 -2.08
CA ASP A 143 17.45 3.37 -1.59
C ASP A 143 17.87 4.44 -2.61
N GLU A 144 17.76 4.18 -3.92
CA GLU A 144 17.98 5.20 -4.95
C GLU A 144 16.97 6.34 -4.81
N LEU A 145 15.69 6.00 -4.64
CA LEU A 145 14.63 6.98 -4.43
C LEU A 145 14.81 7.73 -3.10
N VAL A 146 15.12 7.04 -2.02
CA VAL A 146 15.40 7.63 -0.69
C VAL A 146 16.52 8.69 -0.78
N LYS A 147 17.62 8.37 -1.44
CA LYS A 147 18.74 9.32 -1.63
C LYS A 147 18.31 10.58 -2.40
N ILE A 148 17.41 10.45 -3.37
CA ILE A 148 16.87 11.58 -4.11
C ILE A 148 15.99 12.44 -3.20
N ILE A 149 15.13 11.81 -2.39
CA ILE A 149 14.27 12.50 -1.43
C ILE A 149 15.11 13.28 -0.41
N GLU A 150 16.11 12.63 0.20
CA GLU A 150 16.99 13.25 1.18
C GLU A 150 17.73 14.48 0.64
N LYS A 151 18.22 14.41 -0.61
CA LYS A 151 18.87 15.55 -1.29
C LYS A 151 17.90 16.68 -1.63
N SER A 152 16.60 16.37 -1.72
CA SER A 152 15.58 17.32 -2.15
C SER A 152 15.01 18.15 -1.00
N ILE A 153 15.24 17.72 0.24
CA ILE A 153 14.68 18.34 1.44
C ILE A 153 15.78 19.06 2.19
N PRO A 154 15.62 20.36 2.53
CA PRO A 154 16.58 21.06 3.39
C PRO A 154 16.73 20.34 4.72
N ARG A 155 17.91 20.45 5.36
CA ARG A 155 18.23 19.77 6.64
C ARG A 155 17.03 19.70 7.56
N LEU A 156 16.58 18.46 7.81
CA LEU A 156 15.43 18.17 8.64
C LEU A 156 15.71 18.47 10.11
N ASN A 157 14.66 18.92 10.78
CA ASN A 157 14.62 18.85 12.22
C ASN A 157 14.64 17.37 12.63
N PRO A 158 15.59 16.89 13.45
CA PRO A 158 15.65 15.48 13.87
C PRO A 158 14.37 14.94 14.51
N LYS A 159 13.49 15.85 14.97
CA LYS A 159 12.19 15.50 15.56
C LYS A 159 11.12 15.11 14.53
N GLU A 160 11.30 15.35 13.25
CA GLU A 160 10.29 15.08 12.21
C GLU A 160 10.38 13.67 11.61
N GLY A 161 11.38 12.88 12.02
CA GLY A 161 11.60 11.54 11.49
C GLY A 161 12.25 11.52 10.11
N HIS A 162 12.35 10.34 9.50
CA HIS A 162 12.98 10.18 8.19
C HIS A 162 12.06 10.73 7.07
N PRO A 163 12.58 11.54 6.12
CA PRO A 163 11.77 12.18 5.07
C PRO A 163 11.03 11.20 4.16
N ALA A 164 11.61 10.05 3.89
CA ALA A 164 11.00 9.01 3.06
C ALA A 164 9.98 8.13 3.82
N LYS A 165 9.62 8.49 5.05
CA LYS A 165 8.59 7.78 5.83
C LYS A 165 7.16 8.14 5.38
N ARG A 166 7.00 9.26 4.70
CA ARG A 166 5.72 9.79 4.22
C ARG A 166 5.35 9.25 2.86
#